data_ad69979d4b69e12c085b2086732f5f75
#
_entry.id   ad69979d4b69e12c085b2086732f5f75
#
_cell.length_a   1.000
_cell.length_b   1.000
_cell.length_c   1.000
_cell.angle_alpha   90.00
_cell.angle_beta   90.00
_cell.angle_gamma   90.00
#
_symmetry.space_group_name_H-M   'P 1'
#
loop_
_entity.id
_entity.type
_entity.pdbx_description
1 polymer ?
#
loop_
_entity_poly.entity_id
_entity_poly.type
_entity_poly.pdbx_seq_one_letter_code
_entity_poly.pdbx_strand_id
1 'polypeptide(L)'
;MSTAAASEILVIGAGIAGASTALRLADAGSHVTVLSATAPGASASAQALGGIAAAIGPDDAPALHMEDTLAAGGELCREATVRGVVERAAASIDWLIEHGVHFDRDDGALHLTQEGAHSRRRIVHAADATGRAVMKVLSRKLATHPRVTLLERHTAVELTLREDPSTPGGRSCTGARVLDARHGLLRTLHANHVVLATGGASGIYGVSTNASRPVGDGIALAWRAGCRVADLEMVQFHPTALRHPRSEGWLVTEAVRGEGGRLLLPNGERFMFRHDPRGELAPRDIVARAIHAEMAAHQLDSVFLDISHAGADFIRQHFPNTFKHCSTIGIDITREPMPVAPAAHYTCGGVVTGGAGQTDLAGLYAIGETAWTGLHGANRLASNSLLEGLVYGEAVAAAILAGVPRGVSPVPESPSPTLRAVRPDCPRAVSEEAASLASELRELMSQDVGIVRSDRGLARAVERLEAVRARAEALHDAHGPHTVLVELRNLACVGGLVAHSALLRGESRGAHYNRDHPVPAPHALSTVLQPAAAPRLLDPRAVA
;
A
#
# COMPACT_ATOMS: atom_id res chain seq x y z
N MET A 1 21.59 -18.86 -26.35
CA MET A 1 21.23 -18.34 -25.01
C MET A 1 21.64 -16.88 -25.00
N SER A 2 20.69 -15.96 -25.08
CA SER A 2 20.96 -14.52 -25.12
C SER A 2 21.51 -14.11 -23.77
N THR A 3 22.72 -13.55 -23.73
CA THR A 3 23.28 -12.85 -22.58
C THR A 3 22.37 -11.64 -22.31
N ALA A 4 21.53 -11.73 -21.28
CA ALA A 4 20.75 -10.59 -20.84
C ALA A 4 21.75 -9.48 -20.44
N ALA A 5 21.73 -8.36 -21.16
CA ALA A 5 22.46 -7.17 -20.77
C ALA A 5 22.11 -6.83 -19.32
N ALA A 6 23.10 -6.49 -18.50
CA ALA A 6 22.90 -6.06 -17.13
C ALA A 6 21.91 -4.90 -17.14
N SER A 7 20.77 -5.05 -16.45
CA SER A 7 19.78 -3.99 -16.37
C SER A 7 20.34 -2.87 -15.49
N GLU A 8 20.38 -1.65 -16.01
CA GLU A 8 20.81 -0.49 -15.21
C GLU A 8 19.82 -0.20 -14.07
N ILE A 9 18.55 -0.60 -14.24
CA ILE A 9 17.46 -0.28 -13.33
C ILE A 9 16.63 -1.54 -13.04
N LEU A 10 16.41 -1.80 -11.74
CA LEU A 10 15.57 -2.87 -11.24
C LEU A 10 14.36 -2.29 -10.49
N VAL A 11 13.16 -2.52 -10.96
CA VAL A 11 11.91 -2.13 -10.29
C VAL A 11 11.29 -3.37 -9.65
N ILE A 12 11.08 -3.35 -8.33
CA ILE A 12 10.50 -4.44 -7.56
C ILE A 12 9.05 -4.11 -7.23
N GLY A 13 8.14 -4.69 -7.99
CA GLY A 13 6.70 -4.45 -7.93
C GLY A 13 6.16 -3.87 -9.25
N ALA A 14 5.10 -4.49 -9.78
CA ALA A 14 4.46 -4.13 -11.04
C ALA A 14 3.07 -3.46 -10.83
N GLY A 15 2.80 -2.88 -9.64
CA GLY A 15 1.65 -2.02 -9.38
C GLY A 15 1.76 -0.67 -10.09
N ILE A 16 0.81 0.24 -9.88
CA ILE A 16 0.77 1.53 -10.59
C ILE A 16 2.07 2.34 -10.44
N ALA A 17 2.66 2.37 -9.25
CA ALA A 17 3.90 3.09 -8.98
C ALA A 17 5.07 2.50 -9.77
N GLY A 18 5.31 1.19 -9.68
CA GLY A 18 6.38 0.53 -10.42
C GLY A 18 6.17 0.55 -11.94
N ALA A 19 4.92 0.36 -12.39
CA ALA A 19 4.59 0.39 -13.81
C ALA A 19 4.82 1.77 -14.43
N SER A 20 4.38 2.85 -13.76
CA SER A 20 4.59 4.22 -14.25
C SER A 20 6.07 4.59 -14.28
N THR A 21 6.85 4.21 -13.25
CA THR A 21 8.30 4.42 -13.22
C THR A 21 8.99 3.69 -14.36
N ALA A 22 8.71 2.40 -14.53
CA ALA A 22 9.35 1.57 -15.53
C ALA A 22 9.06 2.04 -16.97
N LEU A 23 7.80 2.44 -17.25
CA LEU A 23 7.43 2.96 -18.57
C LEU A 23 8.12 4.30 -18.85
N ARG A 24 8.10 5.25 -17.91
CA ARG A 24 8.77 6.56 -18.09
C ARG A 24 10.27 6.41 -18.33
N LEU A 25 10.94 5.51 -17.62
CA LEU A 25 12.37 5.22 -17.83
C LEU A 25 12.63 4.53 -19.18
N ALA A 26 11.78 3.59 -19.56
CA ALA A 26 11.92 2.85 -20.81
C ALA A 26 11.62 3.74 -22.03
N ASP A 27 10.61 4.62 -21.95
CA ASP A 27 10.29 5.64 -22.99
C ASP A 27 11.46 6.63 -23.16
N ALA A 28 12.17 6.94 -22.06
CA ALA A 28 13.39 7.78 -22.10
C ALA A 28 14.65 7.03 -22.60
N GLY A 29 14.55 5.73 -22.93
CA GLY A 29 15.61 4.95 -23.54
C GLY A 29 16.36 4.00 -22.62
N SER A 30 16.04 3.94 -21.32
CA SER A 30 16.69 3.03 -20.36
C SER A 30 16.17 1.59 -20.48
N HIS A 31 17.03 0.60 -20.22
CA HIS A 31 16.60 -0.78 -20.03
C HIS A 31 16.18 -1.02 -18.58
N VAL A 32 14.96 -1.51 -18.38
CA VAL A 32 14.37 -1.70 -17.06
C VAL A 32 13.97 -3.15 -16.87
N THR A 33 14.42 -3.77 -15.78
CA THR A 33 13.88 -5.05 -15.31
C THR A 33 12.82 -4.81 -14.25
N VAL A 34 11.63 -5.36 -14.44
CA VAL A 34 10.51 -5.27 -13.50
C VAL A 34 10.24 -6.65 -12.90
N LEU A 35 10.24 -6.75 -11.57
CA LEU A 35 9.85 -7.96 -10.86
C LEU A 35 8.37 -7.88 -10.44
N SER A 36 7.64 -8.98 -10.64
CA SER A 36 6.32 -9.16 -10.09
C SER A 36 6.24 -10.52 -9.36
N ALA A 37 5.90 -10.50 -8.08
CA ALA A 37 5.69 -11.73 -7.31
C ALA A 37 4.44 -12.50 -7.77
N THR A 38 3.47 -11.80 -8.38
CA THR A 38 2.21 -12.35 -8.88
C THR A 38 2.12 -12.23 -10.40
N ALA A 39 1.06 -12.79 -10.98
CA ALA A 39 0.72 -12.54 -12.38
C ALA A 39 0.28 -11.07 -12.60
N PRO A 40 0.41 -10.52 -13.82
CA PRO A 40 -0.07 -9.19 -14.14
C PRO A 40 -1.56 -9.01 -13.81
N GLY A 41 -1.91 -7.85 -13.25
CA GLY A 41 -3.30 -7.54 -12.91
C GLY A 41 -3.78 -8.07 -11.55
N ALA A 42 -2.95 -8.79 -10.79
CA ALA A 42 -3.29 -9.24 -9.43
C ALA A 42 -2.84 -8.26 -8.33
N SER A 43 -2.35 -7.08 -8.68
CA SER A 43 -1.89 -6.08 -7.72
C SER A 43 -3.03 -5.39 -6.98
N ALA A 44 -2.75 -4.85 -5.78
CA ALA A 44 -3.70 -4.00 -5.06
C ALA A 44 -4.17 -2.81 -5.91
N SER A 45 -3.30 -2.26 -6.75
CA SER A 45 -3.66 -1.20 -7.72
C SER A 45 -4.75 -1.64 -8.69
N ALA A 46 -4.73 -2.88 -9.18
CA ALA A 46 -5.76 -3.41 -10.07
C ALA A 46 -7.11 -3.67 -9.35
N GLN A 47 -7.09 -3.78 -8.03
CA GLN A 47 -8.27 -4.01 -7.19
C GLN A 47 -8.87 -2.70 -6.64
N ALA A 48 -8.25 -1.55 -6.90
CA ALA A 48 -8.77 -0.25 -6.47
C ALA A 48 -10.09 0.06 -7.20
N LEU A 49 -11.18 0.14 -6.44
CA LEU A 49 -12.53 0.35 -6.95
C LEU A 49 -12.89 1.84 -7.08
N GLY A 50 -12.34 2.69 -6.18
CA GLY A 50 -12.52 4.15 -6.22
C GLY A 50 -11.88 4.79 -7.43
N GLY A 51 -11.26 5.96 -7.25
CA GLY A 51 -10.65 6.68 -8.36
C GLY A 51 -9.28 7.26 -8.03
N ILE A 52 -8.94 8.31 -8.75
CA ILE A 52 -7.74 9.11 -8.58
C ILE A 52 -8.18 10.54 -8.28
N ALA A 53 -7.76 11.08 -7.14
CA ALA A 53 -8.08 12.44 -6.76
C ALA A 53 -7.28 13.43 -7.60
N ALA A 54 -7.99 14.35 -8.29
CA ALA A 54 -7.39 15.42 -9.07
C ALA A 54 -8.30 16.65 -9.08
N ALA A 55 -7.80 17.79 -8.63
CA ALA A 55 -8.53 19.04 -8.57
C ALA A 55 -8.60 19.68 -9.98
N ILE A 56 -9.48 19.16 -10.84
CA ILE A 56 -9.67 19.58 -12.23
C ILE A 56 -11.10 20.07 -12.51
N GLY A 57 -11.98 20.03 -11.53
CA GLY A 57 -13.34 20.56 -11.62
C GLY A 57 -13.36 22.09 -11.64
N PRO A 58 -14.41 22.73 -12.19
CA PRO A 58 -14.49 24.19 -12.33
C PRO A 58 -14.58 24.92 -10.98
N ASP A 59 -15.02 24.26 -9.92
CA ASP A 59 -15.19 24.77 -8.56
C ASP A 59 -14.10 24.24 -7.58
N ASP A 60 -13.06 23.60 -8.12
CA ASP A 60 -11.99 22.97 -7.33
C ASP A 60 -10.61 23.59 -7.67
N ALA A 61 -9.66 23.43 -6.75
CA ALA A 61 -8.29 23.88 -6.91
C ALA A 61 -7.32 22.97 -6.13
N PRO A 62 -6.05 22.87 -6.56
CA PRO A 62 -5.03 22.13 -5.80
C PRO A 62 -4.93 22.54 -4.32
N ALA A 63 -5.17 23.82 -3.99
CA ALA A 63 -5.17 24.31 -2.62
C ALA A 63 -6.27 23.65 -1.75
N LEU A 64 -7.50 23.49 -2.30
CA LEU A 64 -8.59 22.81 -1.58
C LEU A 64 -8.31 21.31 -1.42
N HIS A 65 -7.69 20.68 -2.43
CA HIS A 65 -7.26 19.29 -2.33
C HIS A 65 -6.15 19.12 -1.26
N MET A 66 -5.24 20.10 -1.18
CA MET A 66 -4.20 20.13 -0.16
C MET A 66 -4.80 20.27 1.26
N GLU A 67 -5.76 21.20 1.45
CA GLU A 67 -6.44 21.39 2.73
C GLU A 67 -7.13 20.09 3.21
N ASP A 68 -7.88 19.42 2.32
CA ASP A 68 -8.53 18.15 2.64
C ASP A 68 -7.51 17.06 3.01
N THR A 69 -6.38 17.00 2.28
CA THR A 69 -5.31 16.02 2.55
C THR A 69 -4.64 16.28 3.90
N LEU A 70 -4.32 17.53 4.22
CA LEU A 70 -3.72 17.91 5.50
C LEU A 70 -4.67 17.64 6.66
N ALA A 71 -5.97 17.96 6.49
CA ALA A 71 -6.99 17.70 7.51
C ALA A 71 -7.14 16.20 7.79
N ALA A 72 -7.18 15.36 6.74
CA ALA A 72 -7.25 13.91 6.90
C ALA A 72 -5.99 13.34 7.57
N GLY A 73 -4.82 13.91 7.28
CA GLY A 73 -3.53 13.44 7.77
C GLY A 73 -3.17 13.81 9.21
N GLY A 74 -4.04 14.56 9.92
CA GLY A 74 -3.95 14.76 11.38
C GLY A 74 -2.62 15.39 11.82
N GLU A 75 -2.16 16.43 11.13
CA GLU A 75 -0.93 17.20 11.41
C GLU A 75 0.40 16.43 11.23
N LEU A 76 0.37 15.18 10.75
CA LEU A 76 1.58 14.39 10.46
C LEU A 76 2.00 14.46 8.98
N CYS A 77 1.26 15.18 8.13
CA CYS A 77 1.66 15.37 6.74
C CYS A 77 2.86 16.32 6.62
N ARG A 78 3.68 16.05 5.60
CA ARG A 78 4.70 17.00 5.13
C ARG A 78 4.05 17.92 4.09
N GLU A 79 3.81 19.17 4.45
CA GLU A 79 3.10 20.15 3.60
C GLU A 79 3.70 20.27 2.18
N ALA A 80 5.03 20.30 2.09
CA ALA A 80 5.73 20.37 0.80
C ALA A 80 5.46 19.14 -0.07
N THR A 81 5.35 17.96 0.53
CA THR A 81 4.99 16.72 -0.17
C THR A 81 3.55 16.78 -0.66
N VAL A 82 2.61 17.16 0.21
CA VAL A 82 1.20 17.29 -0.15
C VAL A 82 1.03 18.24 -1.32
N ARG A 83 1.60 19.44 -1.23
CA ARG A 83 1.60 20.45 -2.29
C ARG A 83 2.13 19.88 -3.62
N GLY A 84 3.32 19.27 -3.60
CA GLY A 84 3.96 18.71 -4.79
C GLY A 84 3.16 17.58 -5.44
N VAL A 85 2.38 16.81 -4.66
CA VAL A 85 1.54 15.74 -5.19
C VAL A 85 0.25 16.29 -5.79
N VAL A 86 -0.47 17.17 -5.09
CA VAL A 86 -1.76 17.68 -5.57
C VAL A 86 -1.62 18.58 -6.80
N GLU A 87 -0.52 19.35 -6.90
CA GLU A 87 -0.22 20.20 -8.06
C GLU A 87 0.06 19.39 -9.34
N ARG A 88 0.55 18.13 -9.22
CA ARG A 88 0.82 17.24 -10.35
C ARG A 88 -0.34 16.30 -10.69
N ALA A 89 -1.46 16.42 -9.99
CA ALA A 89 -2.60 15.51 -10.17
C ALA A 89 -3.16 15.54 -11.59
N ALA A 90 -3.41 16.75 -12.14
CA ALA A 90 -3.94 16.91 -13.50
C ALA A 90 -3.01 16.28 -14.54
N ALA A 91 -1.71 16.60 -14.52
CA ALA A 91 -0.72 16.04 -15.44
C ALA A 91 -0.62 14.50 -15.32
N SER A 92 -0.82 13.94 -14.12
CA SER A 92 -0.86 12.49 -13.93
C SER A 92 -2.07 11.84 -14.60
N ILE A 93 -3.24 12.49 -14.59
CA ILE A 93 -4.43 12.02 -15.30
C ILE A 93 -4.21 12.11 -16.81
N ASP A 94 -3.68 13.25 -17.31
CA ASP A 94 -3.37 13.44 -18.73
C ASP A 94 -2.40 12.35 -19.23
N TRP A 95 -1.33 12.06 -18.48
CA TRP A 95 -0.40 10.98 -18.81
C TRP A 95 -1.10 9.61 -18.95
N LEU A 96 -2.05 9.28 -18.06
CA LEU A 96 -2.82 8.04 -18.17
C LEU A 96 -3.70 8.03 -19.43
N ILE A 97 -4.36 9.16 -19.75
CA ILE A 97 -5.21 9.30 -20.95
C ILE A 97 -4.37 9.15 -22.23
N GLU A 98 -3.21 9.80 -22.29
CA GLU A 98 -2.26 9.70 -23.41
C GLU A 98 -1.76 8.24 -23.60
N HIS A 99 -1.66 7.48 -22.50
CA HIS A 99 -1.31 6.07 -22.56
C HIS A 99 -2.48 5.15 -22.97
N GLY A 100 -3.71 5.70 -23.10
CA GLY A 100 -4.90 4.99 -23.56
C GLY A 100 -5.79 4.49 -22.43
N VAL A 101 -5.68 5.05 -21.22
CA VAL A 101 -6.66 4.81 -20.15
C VAL A 101 -7.93 5.61 -20.47
N HIS A 102 -9.08 4.96 -20.39
CA HIS A 102 -10.39 5.61 -20.57
C HIS A 102 -11.05 5.77 -19.20
N PHE A 103 -11.39 7.02 -18.88
CA PHE A 103 -12.19 7.39 -17.72
C PHE A 103 -13.60 7.78 -18.14
N ASP A 104 -14.54 7.71 -17.21
CA ASP A 104 -15.92 8.10 -17.45
C ASP A 104 -16.02 9.59 -17.78
N ARG A 105 -16.94 9.91 -18.70
CA ARG A 105 -17.15 11.26 -19.20
C ARG A 105 -18.64 11.59 -19.22
N ASP A 106 -18.94 12.88 -18.98
CA ASP A 106 -20.26 13.46 -19.13
C ASP A 106 -20.12 14.68 -20.06
N ASP A 107 -20.89 14.72 -21.13
CA ASP A 107 -20.81 15.76 -22.17
C ASP A 107 -19.38 16.08 -22.66
N GLY A 108 -18.52 15.06 -22.75
CA GLY A 108 -17.14 15.16 -23.21
C GLY A 108 -16.12 15.56 -22.13
N ALA A 109 -16.54 16.09 -20.97
CA ALA A 109 -15.70 16.34 -19.82
C ALA A 109 -15.52 15.06 -18.95
N LEU A 110 -14.46 15.00 -18.14
CA LEU A 110 -14.30 13.90 -17.17
C LEU A 110 -15.39 13.98 -16.11
N HIS A 111 -16.10 12.87 -15.89
CA HIS A 111 -17.05 12.76 -14.80
C HIS A 111 -16.32 12.64 -13.47
N LEU A 112 -16.69 13.42 -12.46
CA LEU A 112 -16.06 13.48 -11.15
C LEU A 112 -17.03 13.04 -10.06
N THR A 113 -16.60 12.10 -9.20
CA THR A 113 -17.34 11.69 -8.00
C THR A 113 -16.73 12.28 -6.73
N GLN A 114 -17.43 12.13 -5.61
CA GLN A 114 -16.97 12.55 -4.30
C GLN A 114 -16.83 11.34 -3.39
N GLU A 115 -15.76 11.34 -2.57
CA GLU A 115 -15.54 10.36 -1.51
C GLU A 115 -15.50 11.06 -0.15
N GLY A 116 -15.55 10.31 0.94
CA GLY A 116 -15.53 10.83 2.29
C GLY A 116 -14.31 11.72 2.56
N ALA A 117 -14.48 12.76 3.37
CA ALA A 117 -13.48 13.77 3.72
C ALA A 117 -13.00 14.67 2.57
N HIS A 118 -13.52 14.53 1.35
CA HIS A 118 -13.30 15.50 0.28
C HIS A 118 -14.34 16.64 0.32
N SER A 119 -13.89 17.88 0.21
CA SER A 119 -14.75 19.06 0.17
C SER A 119 -15.37 19.31 -1.22
N ARG A 120 -14.83 18.65 -2.27
CA ARG A 120 -15.26 18.81 -3.68
C ARG A 120 -15.32 17.47 -4.40
N ARG A 121 -16.09 17.43 -5.49
CA ARG A 121 -16.10 16.32 -6.45
C ARG A 121 -14.83 16.39 -7.28
N ARG A 122 -13.85 15.52 -7.01
CA ARG A 122 -12.55 15.53 -7.70
C ARG A 122 -12.03 14.13 -8.04
N ILE A 123 -12.82 13.11 -7.87
CA ILE A 123 -12.38 11.74 -8.07
C ILE A 123 -12.65 11.33 -9.51
N VAL A 124 -11.56 11.25 -10.31
CA VAL A 124 -11.57 10.71 -11.67
C VAL A 124 -11.67 9.20 -11.60
N HIS A 125 -12.60 8.60 -12.34
CA HIS A 125 -12.91 7.18 -12.20
C HIS A 125 -13.30 6.50 -13.53
N ALA A 126 -13.32 5.18 -13.54
CA ALA A 126 -13.87 4.33 -14.59
C ALA A 126 -14.85 3.34 -13.92
N ALA A 127 -16.13 3.70 -13.86
CA ALA A 127 -17.16 3.08 -13.04
C ALA A 127 -16.64 2.82 -11.60
N ASP A 128 -16.93 1.66 -11.02
CA ASP A 128 -16.34 1.20 -9.75
C ASP A 128 -15.20 0.18 -9.99
N ALA A 129 -14.28 0.48 -10.95
CA ALA A 129 -13.17 -0.40 -11.32
C ALA A 129 -11.95 0.35 -11.88
N THR A 130 -11.69 1.55 -11.39
CA THR A 130 -10.65 2.45 -11.92
C THR A 130 -9.28 1.80 -11.94
N GLY A 131 -8.87 1.16 -10.88
CA GLY A 131 -7.58 0.47 -10.81
C GLY A 131 -7.43 -0.61 -11.89
N ARG A 132 -8.50 -1.36 -12.17
CA ARG A 132 -8.51 -2.38 -13.22
C ARG A 132 -8.35 -1.74 -14.61
N ALA A 133 -9.04 -0.65 -14.88
CA ALA A 133 -8.94 0.07 -16.13
C ALA A 133 -7.51 0.59 -16.37
N VAL A 134 -6.92 1.23 -15.37
CA VAL A 134 -5.55 1.73 -15.40
C VAL A 134 -4.54 0.59 -15.58
N MET A 135 -4.60 -0.42 -14.71
CA MET A 135 -3.60 -1.51 -14.72
C MET A 135 -3.71 -2.42 -15.95
N LYS A 136 -4.89 -2.56 -16.55
CA LYS A 136 -5.05 -3.27 -17.85
C LYS A 136 -4.19 -2.62 -18.93
N VAL A 137 -4.15 -1.30 -18.99
CA VAL A 137 -3.36 -0.55 -19.97
C VAL A 137 -1.87 -0.61 -19.63
N LEU A 138 -1.51 -0.25 -18.39
CA LEU A 138 -0.11 -0.18 -17.99
C LEU A 138 0.58 -1.55 -18.02
N SER A 139 -0.07 -2.62 -17.55
CA SER A 139 0.49 -3.98 -17.60
C SER A 139 0.70 -4.46 -19.03
N ARG A 140 -0.23 -4.14 -19.95
CA ARG A 140 -0.06 -4.46 -21.38
C ARG A 140 1.15 -3.73 -21.95
N LYS A 141 1.30 -2.43 -21.67
CA LYS A 141 2.46 -1.66 -22.14
C LYS A 141 3.77 -2.20 -21.58
N LEU A 142 3.84 -2.52 -20.28
CA LEU A 142 5.02 -3.16 -19.69
C LEU A 142 5.41 -4.46 -20.42
N ALA A 143 4.43 -5.32 -20.69
CA ALA A 143 4.65 -6.62 -21.33
C ALA A 143 5.11 -6.51 -22.79
N THR A 144 4.81 -5.42 -23.47
CA THR A 144 5.11 -5.24 -24.91
C THR A 144 6.22 -4.21 -25.18
N HIS A 145 6.69 -3.49 -24.16
CA HIS A 145 7.71 -2.47 -24.35
C HIS A 145 9.10 -3.09 -24.61
N PRO A 146 9.81 -2.73 -25.69
CA PRO A 146 11.06 -3.40 -26.11
C PRO A 146 12.23 -3.22 -25.12
N ARG A 147 12.17 -2.21 -24.24
CA ARG A 147 13.19 -1.93 -23.22
C ARG A 147 12.80 -2.38 -21.82
N VAL A 148 11.69 -3.10 -21.67
CA VAL A 148 11.24 -3.66 -20.39
C VAL A 148 11.40 -5.17 -20.39
N THR A 149 12.09 -5.71 -19.39
CA THR A 149 12.12 -7.14 -19.09
C THR A 149 11.21 -7.39 -17.89
N LEU A 150 10.02 -7.96 -18.11
CA LEU A 150 9.07 -8.29 -17.05
C LEU A 150 9.30 -9.73 -16.57
N LEU A 151 9.68 -9.88 -15.30
CA LEU A 151 9.91 -11.16 -14.64
C LEU A 151 8.74 -11.45 -13.66
N GLU A 152 7.80 -12.25 -14.11
CA GLU A 152 6.63 -12.67 -13.33
C GLU A 152 6.97 -13.83 -12.39
N ARG A 153 6.28 -13.90 -11.24
CA ARG A 153 6.50 -14.92 -10.20
C ARG A 153 7.93 -14.95 -9.69
N HIS A 154 8.53 -13.75 -9.62
CA HIS A 154 9.86 -13.54 -9.07
C HIS A 154 9.75 -12.68 -7.81
N THR A 155 10.29 -13.18 -6.72
CA THR A 155 10.26 -12.52 -5.40
C THR A 155 11.66 -12.07 -5.01
N ALA A 156 11.82 -10.79 -4.68
CA ALA A 156 13.07 -10.30 -4.08
C ALA A 156 13.17 -10.82 -2.64
N VAL A 157 14.27 -11.49 -2.34
CA VAL A 157 14.54 -12.11 -1.03
C VAL A 157 15.39 -11.19 -0.15
N GLU A 158 16.38 -10.54 -0.75
CA GLU A 158 17.36 -9.69 -0.08
C GLU A 158 17.91 -8.65 -1.06
N LEU A 159 18.22 -7.43 -0.59
CA LEU A 159 18.98 -6.46 -1.38
C LEU A 159 20.47 -6.79 -1.34
N THR A 160 21.18 -6.56 -2.44
CA THR A 160 22.64 -6.69 -2.48
C THR A 160 23.27 -5.34 -2.22
N LEU A 161 24.22 -5.31 -1.29
CA LEU A 161 24.90 -4.11 -0.85
C LEU A 161 26.38 -4.19 -1.14
N ARG A 162 27.00 -3.03 -1.35
CA ARG A 162 28.44 -2.86 -1.49
C ARG A 162 28.91 -1.76 -0.55
N GLU A 163 30.09 -1.95 0.06
CA GLU A 163 30.79 -0.86 0.76
C GLU A 163 31.09 0.26 -0.23
N ASP A 164 30.71 1.48 0.13
CA ASP A 164 30.87 2.67 -0.71
C ASP A 164 31.15 3.89 0.16
N PRO A 165 32.42 4.14 0.51
CA PRO A 165 32.79 5.26 1.36
C PRO A 165 32.45 6.64 0.79
N SER A 166 32.10 6.73 -0.50
CA SER A 166 31.68 7.97 -1.14
C SER A 166 30.23 8.36 -0.80
N THR A 167 29.45 7.45 -0.21
CA THR A 167 28.06 7.69 0.16
C THR A 167 27.92 8.04 1.64
N PRO A 168 26.92 8.85 2.03
CA PRO A 168 26.72 9.25 3.44
C PRO A 168 26.58 8.07 4.41
N GLY A 169 26.00 6.95 3.96
CA GLY A 169 25.81 5.73 4.75
C GLY A 169 26.98 4.72 4.63
N GLY A 170 28.05 5.03 3.89
CA GLY A 170 29.17 4.12 3.65
C GLY A 170 28.84 2.88 2.81
N ARG A 171 27.62 2.78 2.28
CA ARG A 171 27.14 1.63 1.50
C ARG A 171 26.21 2.06 0.37
N SER A 172 26.16 1.27 -0.69
CA SER A 172 25.23 1.45 -1.81
C SER A 172 24.49 0.14 -2.14
N CYS A 173 23.26 0.26 -2.63
CA CYS A 173 22.49 -0.86 -3.17
C CYS A 173 22.96 -1.16 -4.60
N THR A 174 23.23 -2.44 -4.90
CA THR A 174 23.75 -2.90 -6.19
C THR A 174 22.85 -3.94 -6.87
N GLY A 175 21.63 -4.13 -6.38
CA GLY A 175 20.69 -5.09 -6.92
C GLY A 175 19.91 -5.85 -5.87
N ALA A 176 19.44 -7.05 -6.22
CA ALA A 176 18.71 -7.93 -5.32
C ALA A 176 18.96 -9.41 -5.61
N ARG A 177 18.88 -10.25 -4.57
CA ARG A 177 18.73 -11.70 -4.70
C ARG A 177 17.27 -12.00 -4.95
N VAL A 178 16.99 -12.76 -5.99
CA VAL A 178 15.63 -12.97 -6.50
C VAL A 178 15.36 -14.46 -6.63
N LEU A 179 14.24 -14.89 -6.06
CA LEU A 179 13.73 -16.25 -6.18
C LEU A 179 12.77 -16.33 -7.38
N ASP A 180 13.07 -17.18 -8.35
CA ASP A 180 12.14 -17.66 -9.35
C ASP A 180 11.28 -18.76 -8.72
N ALA A 181 10.05 -18.44 -8.37
CA ALA A 181 9.15 -19.37 -7.69
C ALA A 181 8.69 -20.54 -8.58
N ARG A 182 8.81 -20.42 -9.92
CA ARG A 182 8.44 -21.51 -10.84
C ARG A 182 9.49 -22.62 -10.89
N HIS A 183 10.76 -22.22 -10.88
CA HIS A 183 11.88 -23.14 -11.13
C HIS A 183 12.68 -23.44 -9.86
N GLY A 184 12.36 -22.79 -8.72
CA GLY A 184 13.14 -22.92 -7.50
C GLY A 184 14.58 -22.44 -7.66
N LEU A 185 14.80 -21.39 -8.45
CA LEU A 185 16.12 -20.84 -8.73
C LEU A 185 16.31 -19.51 -8.01
N LEU A 186 17.39 -19.43 -7.24
CA LEU A 186 17.84 -18.18 -6.62
C LEU A 186 18.96 -17.59 -7.48
N ARG A 187 18.81 -16.33 -7.87
CA ARG A 187 19.81 -15.60 -8.65
C ARG A 187 19.98 -14.17 -8.13
N THR A 188 21.12 -13.58 -8.38
CA THR A 188 21.35 -12.16 -8.14
C THR A 188 21.08 -11.38 -9.42
N LEU A 189 20.27 -10.34 -9.33
CA LEU A 189 20.10 -9.33 -10.36
C LEU A 189 20.86 -8.08 -9.93
N HIS A 190 21.87 -7.70 -10.70
CA HIS A 190 22.63 -6.48 -10.47
C HIS A 190 21.93 -5.29 -11.13
N ALA A 191 21.93 -4.15 -10.44
CA ALA A 191 21.39 -2.89 -10.95
C ALA A 191 22.03 -1.71 -10.23
N ASN A 192 22.23 -0.60 -10.94
CA ASN A 192 22.72 0.65 -10.36
C ASN A 192 21.64 1.39 -9.58
N HIS A 193 20.38 1.18 -9.98
CA HIS A 193 19.20 1.78 -9.35
C HIS A 193 18.18 0.68 -9.07
N VAL A 194 17.76 0.59 -7.81
CA VAL A 194 16.72 -0.34 -7.35
C VAL A 194 15.54 0.47 -6.82
N VAL A 195 14.34 0.21 -7.34
CA VAL A 195 13.11 0.91 -6.95
C VAL A 195 12.15 -0.08 -6.28
N LEU A 196 11.88 0.12 -4.99
CA LEU A 196 10.89 -0.65 -4.24
C LEU A 196 9.49 -0.05 -4.48
N ALA A 197 8.60 -0.82 -5.10
CA ALA A 197 7.21 -0.46 -5.40
C ALA A 197 6.27 -1.63 -5.07
N THR A 198 6.53 -2.31 -3.94
CA THR A 198 5.92 -3.60 -3.57
C THR A 198 4.54 -3.47 -2.93
N GLY A 199 4.05 -2.25 -2.71
CA GLY A 199 2.82 -2.00 -1.97
C GLY A 199 3.03 -2.03 -0.46
N GLY A 200 1.92 -2.03 0.29
CA GLY A 200 1.91 -1.95 1.75
C GLY A 200 1.90 -3.29 2.46
N ALA A 201 1.30 -3.32 3.64
CA ALA A 201 1.37 -4.45 4.57
C ALA A 201 0.00 -4.85 5.17
N SER A 202 -1.12 -4.60 4.50
CA SER A 202 -2.44 -4.94 5.04
C SER A 202 -2.65 -6.45 5.29
N GLY A 203 -1.84 -7.31 4.67
CA GLY A 203 -1.84 -8.76 4.85
C GLY A 203 -1.28 -9.27 6.18
N ILE A 204 -0.73 -8.37 7.02
CA ILE A 204 -0.32 -8.72 8.39
C ILE A 204 -1.51 -8.88 9.34
N TYR A 205 -2.72 -8.52 8.93
CA TYR A 205 -3.97 -8.66 9.70
C TYR A 205 -4.81 -9.85 9.23
N GLY A 206 -5.69 -10.33 10.08
CA GLY A 206 -6.60 -11.44 9.81
C GLY A 206 -7.49 -11.20 8.59
N VAL A 207 -8.09 -10.01 8.50
CA VAL A 207 -8.93 -9.59 7.36
C VAL A 207 -8.31 -8.37 6.66
N SER A 208 -8.18 -8.45 5.35
CA SER A 208 -7.63 -7.39 4.50
C SER A 208 -8.52 -7.19 3.27
N THR A 209 -8.68 -5.94 2.85
CA THR A 209 -9.38 -5.62 1.60
C THR A 209 -8.56 -5.95 0.35
N ASN A 210 -7.27 -6.24 0.51
CA ASN A 210 -6.39 -6.62 -0.59
C ASN A 210 -6.32 -8.15 -0.71
N ALA A 211 -6.90 -8.71 -1.77
CA ALA A 211 -6.91 -10.16 -2.00
C ALA A 211 -5.51 -10.76 -2.14
N SER A 212 -4.52 -9.98 -2.61
CA SER A 212 -3.10 -10.37 -2.67
C SER A 212 -2.42 -10.44 -1.29
N ARG A 213 -3.05 -9.89 -0.25
CA ARG A 213 -2.57 -9.85 1.15
C ARG A 213 -1.09 -9.43 1.27
N PRO A 214 -0.70 -8.24 0.80
CA PRO A 214 0.69 -7.79 0.82
C PRO A 214 1.20 -7.73 2.26
N VAL A 215 2.43 -8.22 2.48
CA VAL A 215 3.05 -8.35 3.80
C VAL A 215 4.14 -7.32 4.08
N GLY A 216 4.31 -6.33 3.20
CA GLY A 216 5.31 -5.28 3.34
C GLY A 216 6.70 -5.68 2.87
N ASP A 217 6.80 -6.46 1.78
CA ASP A 217 8.07 -6.99 1.28
C ASP A 217 9.16 -5.92 1.13
N GLY A 218 8.84 -4.78 0.50
CA GLY A 218 9.80 -3.68 0.32
C GLY A 218 10.19 -3.00 1.63
N ILE A 219 9.25 -2.90 2.59
CA ILE A 219 9.54 -2.37 3.93
C ILE A 219 10.53 -3.31 4.64
N ALA A 220 10.29 -4.62 4.61
CA ALA A 220 11.18 -5.62 5.21
C ALA A 220 12.56 -5.66 4.54
N LEU A 221 12.62 -5.55 3.20
CA LEU A 221 13.87 -5.50 2.44
C LEU A 221 14.69 -4.26 2.81
N ALA A 222 14.07 -3.08 2.81
CA ALA A 222 14.73 -1.82 3.16
C ALA A 222 15.19 -1.80 4.62
N TRP A 223 14.37 -2.30 5.54
CA TRP A 223 14.74 -2.44 6.94
C TRP A 223 15.98 -3.31 7.13
N ARG A 224 16.02 -4.51 6.55
CA ARG A 224 17.21 -5.38 6.64
C ARG A 224 18.44 -4.76 5.98
N ALA A 225 18.26 -3.91 4.97
CA ALA A 225 19.34 -3.15 4.34
C ALA A 225 19.86 -1.96 5.19
N GLY A 226 19.16 -1.61 6.28
CA GLY A 226 19.57 -0.55 7.21
C GLY A 226 18.81 0.77 7.05
N CYS A 227 17.80 0.82 6.18
CA CYS A 227 17.00 2.03 6.00
C CYS A 227 16.06 2.30 7.17
N ARG A 228 15.76 3.58 7.42
CA ARG A 228 14.73 4.01 8.35
C ARG A 228 13.34 3.71 7.82
N VAL A 229 12.41 3.48 8.75
CA VAL A 229 10.98 3.42 8.50
C VAL A 229 10.26 4.38 9.44
N ALA A 230 9.11 4.93 9.02
CA ALA A 230 8.36 5.87 9.83
C ALA A 230 6.84 5.61 9.77
N ASP A 231 6.15 5.98 10.86
CA ASP A 231 4.69 5.97 11.05
C ASP A 231 4.00 4.65 10.65
N LEU A 232 4.68 3.51 10.85
CA LEU A 232 4.14 2.19 10.45
C LEU A 232 2.89 1.79 11.24
N GLU A 233 2.66 2.36 12.42
CA GLU A 233 1.44 2.15 13.21
C GLU A 233 0.19 2.81 12.59
N MET A 234 0.38 3.69 11.60
CA MET A 234 -0.69 4.36 10.87
C MET A 234 -1.24 3.45 9.77
N VAL A 235 -1.89 2.36 10.19
CA VAL A 235 -2.59 1.43 9.29
C VAL A 235 -4.05 1.83 9.21
N GLN A 236 -4.49 2.23 8.02
CA GLN A 236 -5.88 2.58 7.76
C GLN A 236 -6.73 1.30 7.60
N PHE A 237 -7.81 1.21 8.36
CA PHE A 237 -8.85 0.21 8.17
C PHE A 237 -9.95 0.80 7.29
N HIS A 238 -10.30 0.11 6.19
CA HIS A 238 -11.45 0.50 5.40
C HIS A 238 -12.74 0.15 6.15
N PRO A 239 -13.67 1.10 6.33
CA PRO A 239 -14.86 0.87 7.14
C PRO A 239 -15.79 -0.22 6.61
N THR A 240 -15.89 -0.36 5.29
CA THR A 240 -16.93 -1.13 4.62
C THR A 240 -16.32 -2.22 3.72
N ALA A 241 -15.77 -3.26 4.34
CA ALA A 241 -15.45 -4.53 3.69
C ALA A 241 -16.63 -5.52 3.92
N LEU A 242 -16.96 -6.32 2.90
CA LEU A 242 -18.01 -7.34 3.06
C LEU A 242 -17.64 -8.33 4.16
N ARG A 243 -18.62 -8.60 5.02
CA ARG A 243 -18.56 -9.65 6.05
C ARG A 243 -19.49 -10.78 5.65
N HIS A 244 -19.03 -11.63 4.73
CA HIS A 244 -19.83 -12.75 4.23
C HIS A 244 -18.93 -13.98 4.01
N PRO A 245 -19.37 -15.22 4.41
CA PRO A 245 -18.52 -16.42 4.34
C PRO A 245 -17.94 -16.72 2.95
N ARG A 246 -18.65 -16.35 1.88
CA ARG A 246 -18.18 -16.54 0.49
C ARG A 246 -17.39 -15.36 -0.07
N SER A 247 -17.22 -14.27 0.69
CA SER A 247 -16.55 -13.05 0.21
C SER A 247 -16.08 -12.16 1.36
N GLU A 248 -15.31 -12.72 2.29
CA GLU A 248 -14.79 -11.95 3.40
C GLU A 248 -13.71 -10.96 2.93
N GLY A 249 -13.80 -9.72 3.40
CA GLY A 249 -12.82 -8.68 3.10
C GLY A 249 -12.97 -8.02 1.71
N TRP A 250 -13.94 -8.43 0.88
CA TRP A 250 -14.15 -7.77 -0.40
C TRP A 250 -14.54 -6.30 -0.19
N LEU A 251 -13.82 -5.39 -0.86
CA LEU A 251 -13.99 -3.96 -0.68
C LEU A 251 -15.32 -3.48 -1.27
N VAL A 252 -16.18 -2.88 -0.45
CA VAL A 252 -17.28 -2.05 -0.94
C VAL A 252 -16.75 -0.63 -1.09
N THR A 253 -16.77 -0.11 -2.31
CA THR A 253 -16.21 1.22 -2.62
C THR A 253 -16.78 2.33 -1.73
N GLU A 254 -15.94 3.29 -1.34
CA GLU A 254 -16.35 4.44 -0.55
C GLU A 254 -17.38 5.32 -1.27
N ALA A 255 -17.38 5.31 -2.60
CA ALA A 255 -18.35 6.03 -3.41
C ALA A 255 -19.80 5.67 -3.06
N VAL A 256 -20.07 4.43 -2.57
CA VAL A 256 -21.41 4.05 -2.07
C VAL A 256 -21.84 4.96 -0.90
N ARG A 257 -20.93 5.27 0.03
CA ARG A 257 -21.20 6.22 1.12
C ARG A 257 -21.28 7.66 0.60
N GLY A 258 -20.42 8.00 -0.36
CA GLY A 258 -20.40 9.30 -1.05
C GLY A 258 -21.71 9.63 -1.74
N GLU A 259 -22.35 8.63 -2.34
CA GLU A 259 -23.65 8.74 -3.02
C GLU A 259 -24.84 8.45 -2.10
N GLY A 260 -24.64 8.55 -0.78
CA GLY A 260 -25.72 8.55 0.23
C GLY A 260 -25.99 7.22 0.91
N GLY A 261 -25.08 6.22 0.79
CA GLY A 261 -25.19 4.96 1.52
C GLY A 261 -25.20 5.16 3.04
N ARG A 262 -26.05 4.43 3.75
CA ARG A 262 -26.33 4.57 5.19
C ARG A 262 -25.79 3.38 5.97
N LEU A 263 -25.12 3.63 7.09
CA LEU A 263 -24.68 2.60 8.02
C LEU A 263 -25.73 2.34 9.08
N LEU A 264 -26.22 1.09 9.14
CA LEU A 264 -27.34 0.67 9.95
C LEU A 264 -26.96 -0.45 10.93
N LEU A 265 -27.56 -0.44 12.10
CA LEU A 265 -27.64 -1.59 13.01
C LEU A 265 -28.67 -2.62 12.50
N PRO A 266 -28.70 -3.86 13.02
CA PRO A 266 -29.69 -4.88 12.61
C PRO A 266 -31.15 -4.44 12.79
N ASN A 267 -31.42 -3.53 13.71
CA ASN A 267 -32.76 -2.96 13.94
C ASN A 267 -33.15 -1.84 12.93
N GLY A 268 -32.27 -1.52 11.98
CA GLY A 268 -32.46 -0.46 10.99
C GLY A 268 -32.05 0.95 11.46
N GLU A 269 -31.52 1.08 12.66
CA GLU A 269 -31.09 2.36 13.22
C GLU A 269 -29.81 2.85 12.54
N ARG A 270 -29.81 4.10 12.06
CA ARG A 270 -28.64 4.79 11.51
C ARG A 270 -27.82 5.39 12.64
N PHE A 271 -26.61 4.87 12.89
CA PHE A 271 -25.84 5.18 14.09
C PHE A 271 -24.75 6.25 13.92
N MET A 272 -24.27 6.52 12.70
CA MET A 272 -23.08 7.35 12.49
C MET A 272 -23.16 8.75 13.10
N PHE A 273 -24.31 9.39 13.10
CA PHE A 273 -24.49 10.73 13.67
C PHE A 273 -24.31 10.81 15.20
N ARG A 274 -24.29 9.66 15.90
CA ARG A 274 -23.92 9.62 17.32
C ARG A 274 -22.41 9.78 17.54
N HIS A 275 -21.61 9.44 16.51
CA HIS A 275 -20.16 9.43 16.56
C HIS A 275 -19.52 10.67 15.91
N ASP A 276 -20.09 11.16 14.79
CA ASP A 276 -19.58 12.33 14.08
C ASP A 276 -20.71 13.05 13.32
N PRO A 277 -20.76 14.40 13.38
CA PRO A 277 -21.81 15.19 12.70
C PRO A 277 -21.79 15.07 11.17
N ARG A 278 -20.68 14.64 10.56
CA ARG A 278 -20.57 14.36 9.12
C ARG A 278 -21.17 13.01 8.72
N GLY A 279 -21.57 12.19 9.69
CA GLY A 279 -22.16 10.87 9.46
C GLY A 279 -21.21 9.95 8.68
N GLU A 280 -21.72 9.30 7.65
CA GLU A 280 -20.98 8.35 6.82
C GLU A 280 -19.88 8.98 5.95
N LEU A 281 -19.85 10.33 5.84
CA LEU A 281 -18.84 11.10 5.14
C LEU A 281 -17.67 11.53 6.03
N ALA A 282 -17.68 11.16 7.31
CA ALA A 282 -16.52 11.35 8.18
C ALA A 282 -15.28 10.59 7.65
N PRO A 283 -14.05 10.99 8.02
CA PRO A 283 -12.83 10.27 7.68
C PRO A 283 -12.89 8.79 8.06
N ARG A 284 -12.18 7.96 7.30
CA ARG A 284 -12.23 6.48 7.43
C ARG A 284 -11.89 5.97 8.82
N ASP A 285 -10.93 6.59 9.50
CA ASP A 285 -10.54 6.23 10.86
C ASP A 285 -11.69 6.42 11.85
N ILE A 286 -12.47 7.49 11.73
CA ILE A 286 -13.65 7.77 12.54
C ILE A 286 -14.75 6.75 12.25
N VAL A 287 -15.07 6.53 10.98
CA VAL A 287 -16.11 5.57 10.58
C VAL A 287 -15.74 4.15 11.00
N ALA A 288 -14.49 3.72 10.81
CA ALA A 288 -14.04 2.39 11.20
C ALA A 288 -14.09 2.19 12.73
N ARG A 289 -13.70 3.21 13.54
CA ARG A 289 -13.84 3.16 15.00
C ARG A 289 -15.29 3.13 15.44
N ALA A 290 -16.17 3.92 14.79
CA ALA A 290 -17.61 3.91 15.08
C ALA A 290 -18.22 2.53 14.84
N ILE A 291 -17.97 1.92 13.68
CA ILE A 291 -18.44 0.58 13.37
C ILE A 291 -17.90 -0.44 14.40
N HIS A 292 -16.61 -0.38 14.69
CA HIS A 292 -15.98 -1.28 15.69
C HIS A 292 -16.63 -1.12 17.07
N ALA A 293 -16.94 0.11 17.52
CA ALA A 293 -17.60 0.38 18.79
C ALA A 293 -19.03 -0.17 18.82
N GLU A 294 -19.81 0.03 17.75
CA GLU A 294 -21.18 -0.51 17.66
C GLU A 294 -21.19 -2.05 17.62
N MET A 295 -20.27 -2.64 16.85
CA MET A 295 -20.13 -4.10 16.82
C MET A 295 -19.81 -4.66 18.21
N ALA A 296 -18.89 -4.02 18.94
CA ALA A 296 -18.53 -4.43 20.30
C ALA A 296 -19.69 -4.24 21.30
N ALA A 297 -20.37 -3.08 21.26
CA ALA A 297 -21.48 -2.76 22.17
C ALA A 297 -22.69 -3.70 21.99
N HIS A 298 -22.96 -4.11 20.77
CA HIS A 298 -24.11 -4.96 20.42
C HIS A 298 -23.73 -6.42 20.16
N GLN A 299 -22.48 -6.83 20.38
CA GLN A 299 -21.97 -8.19 20.15
C GLN A 299 -22.26 -8.70 18.72
N LEU A 300 -21.99 -7.84 17.71
CA LEU A 300 -22.25 -8.11 16.30
C LEU A 300 -20.97 -8.50 15.57
N ASP A 301 -21.10 -9.36 14.56
CA ASP A 301 -20.04 -9.68 13.61
C ASP A 301 -19.96 -8.69 12.44
N SER A 302 -21.02 -7.90 12.21
CA SER A 302 -21.11 -6.89 11.15
C SER A 302 -22.17 -5.85 11.48
N VAL A 303 -22.06 -4.70 10.82
CA VAL A 303 -23.14 -3.74 10.62
C VAL A 303 -23.63 -3.83 9.17
N PHE A 304 -24.59 -2.99 8.77
CA PHE A 304 -25.17 -3.02 7.44
C PHE A 304 -24.95 -1.70 6.70
N LEU A 305 -24.55 -1.79 5.42
CA LEU A 305 -24.48 -0.64 4.51
C LEU A 305 -25.63 -0.73 3.50
N ASP A 306 -26.54 0.25 3.55
CA ASP A 306 -27.72 0.33 2.69
C ASP A 306 -27.62 1.47 1.68
N ILE A 307 -27.84 1.17 0.40
CA ILE A 307 -27.95 2.12 -0.71
C ILE A 307 -29.24 1.89 -1.53
N SER A 308 -30.09 0.97 -1.11
CA SER A 308 -31.29 0.55 -1.86
C SER A 308 -32.24 1.70 -2.19
N HIS A 309 -32.27 2.73 -1.35
CA HIS A 309 -33.09 3.93 -1.53
C HIS A 309 -32.69 4.80 -2.75
N ALA A 310 -31.47 4.63 -3.31
CA ALA A 310 -31.04 5.34 -4.51
C ALA A 310 -31.71 4.82 -5.79
N GLY A 311 -32.35 3.63 -5.74
CA GLY A 311 -33.04 3.02 -6.86
C GLY A 311 -32.16 2.08 -7.69
N ALA A 312 -32.79 1.06 -8.25
CA ALA A 312 -32.10 -0.05 -8.89
C ALA A 312 -31.28 0.36 -10.13
N ASP A 313 -31.78 1.28 -10.94
CA ASP A 313 -31.10 1.72 -12.16
C ASP A 313 -29.85 2.54 -11.83
N PHE A 314 -29.95 3.45 -10.87
CA PHE A 314 -28.80 4.19 -10.34
C PHE A 314 -27.71 3.23 -9.84
N ILE A 315 -28.07 2.26 -9.00
CA ILE A 315 -27.13 1.30 -8.41
C ILE A 315 -26.42 0.48 -9.50
N ARG A 316 -27.15 -0.03 -10.49
CA ARG A 316 -26.57 -0.82 -11.59
C ARG A 316 -25.67 -0.01 -12.50
N GLN A 317 -25.95 1.28 -12.70
CA GLN A 317 -25.16 2.18 -13.52
C GLN A 317 -23.88 2.62 -12.81
N HIS A 318 -23.96 3.02 -11.53
CA HIS A 318 -22.85 3.62 -10.80
C HIS A 318 -21.97 2.59 -10.08
N PHE A 319 -22.54 1.45 -9.68
CA PHE A 319 -21.85 0.39 -8.93
C PHE A 319 -21.99 -1.00 -9.57
N PRO A 320 -21.72 -1.14 -10.89
CA PRO A 320 -21.96 -2.38 -11.62
C PRO A 320 -21.15 -3.57 -11.09
N ASN A 321 -19.90 -3.36 -10.65
CA ASN A 321 -19.08 -4.44 -10.11
C ASN A 321 -19.52 -4.82 -8.69
N THR A 322 -19.88 -3.84 -7.85
CA THR A 322 -20.42 -4.07 -6.51
C THR A 322 -21.74 -4.83 -6.60
N PHE A 323 -22.67 -4.40 -7.46
CA PHE A 323 -23.92 -5.10 -7.71
C PHE A 323 -23.70 -6.54 -8.19
N LYS A 324 -22.85 -6.72 -9.22
CA LYS A 324 -22.54 -8.04 -9.75
C LYS A 324 -21.92 -8.95 -8.69
N HIS A 325 -20.93 -8.44 -7.93
CA HIS A 325 -20.26 -9.24 -6.91
C HIS A 325 -21.24 -9.68 -5.82
N CYS A 326 -22.02 -8.75 -5.26
CA CYS A 326 -23.03 -9.05 -4.24
C CYS A 326 -24.07 -10.06 -4.74
N SER A 327 -24.52 -9.92 -5.99
CA SER A 327 -25.45 -10.89 -6.62
C SER A 327 -24.87 -12.31 -6.69
N THR A 328 -23.55 -12.48 -6.91
CA THR A 328 -22.91 -13.81 -6.93
C THR A 328 -22.93 -14.52 -5.57
N ILE A 329 -23.01 -13.76 -4.51
CA ILE A 329 -23.08 -14.27 -3.13
C ILE A 329 -24.52 -14.29 -2.57
N GLY A 330 -25.50 -13.87 -3.38
CA GLY A 330 -26.92 -13.92 -3.05
C GLY A 330 -27.48 -12.67 -2.38
N ILE A 331 -26.77 -11.53 -2.46
CA ILE A 331 -27.22 -10.23 -1.93
C ILE A 331 -27.68 -9.34 -3.10
N ASP A 332 -28.93 -8.89 -3.07
CA ASP A 332 -29.47 -7.89 -4.01
C ASP A 332 -29.42 -6.49 -3.39
N ILE A 333 -28.34 -5.77 -3.60
CA ILE A 333 -28.11 -4.43 -3.04
C ILE A 333 -29.10 -3.37 -3.51
N THR A 334 -29.97 -3.69 -4.47
CA THR A 334 -31.09 -2.82 -4.87
C THR A 334 -32.30 -2.93 -3.96
N ARG A 335 -32.29 -3.90 -3.03
CA ARG A 335 -33.43 -4.22 -2.15
C ARG A 335 -33.04 -4.45 -0.70
N GLU A 336 -31.82 -4.85 -0.44
CA GLU A 336 -31.34 -5.22 0.89
C GLU A 336 -29.94 -4.67 1.18
N PRO A 337 -29.62 -4.38 2.45
CA PRO A 337 -28.32 -3.85 2.82
C PRO A 337 -27.23 -4.93 2.80
N MET A 338 -25.98 -4.48 2.61
CA MET A 338 -24.78 -5.31 2.62
C MET A 338 -24.25 -5.47 4.04
N PRO A 339 -23.94 -6.68 4.54
CA PRO A 339 -23.22 -6.86 5.79
C PRO A 339 -21.76 -6.43 5.62
N VAL A 340 -21.31 -5.48 6.45
CA VAL A 340 -19.96 -4.91 6.36
C VAL A 340 -19.28 -4.82 7.72
N ALA A 341 -17.97 -4.93 7.72
CA ALA A 341 -17.11 -4.70 8.89
C ALA A 341 -15.79 -4.04 8.45
N PRO A 342 -15.07 -3.34 9.35
CA PRO A 342 -13.78 -2.79 9.03
C PRO A 342 -12.74 -3.86 8.73
N ALA A 343 -11.86 -3.61 7.75
CA ALA A 343 -10.75 -4.49 7.41
C ALA A 343 -9.49 -3.68 7.10
N ALA A 344 -8.31 -4.25 7.36
CA ALA A 344 -7.03 -3.61 7.06
C ALA A 344 -6.95 -3.29 5.56
N HIS A 345 -6.52 -2.07 5.22
CA HIS A 345 -6.64 -1.57 3.86
C HIS A 345 -5.36 -0.92 3.33
N TYR A 346 -4.78 0.04 4.05
CA TYR A 346 -3.68 0.85 3.57
C TYR A 346 -2.66 1.16 4.67
N THR A 347 -1.37 1.08 4.34
CA THR A 347 -0.26 1.45 5.22
C THR A 347 0.16 2.89 4.91
N CYS A 348 -0.10 3.84 5.83
CA CYS A 348 0.28 5.25 5.62
C CYS A 348 1.76 5.50 5.87
N GLY A 349 2.37 4.71 6.76
CA GLY A 349 3.81 4.66 7.00
C GLY A 349 4.57 3.85 5.96
N GLY A 350 5.89 3.75 6.11
CA GLY A 350 6.73 2.99 5.19
C GLY A 350 8.22 3.32 5.30
N VAL A 351 8.97 3.00 4.26
CA VAL A 351 10.39 3.35 4.12
C VAL A 351 10.53 4.86 3.99
N VAL A 352 11.36 5.49 4.82
CA VAL A 352 11.60 6.94 4.76
C VAL A 352 12.21 7.32 3.42
N THR A 353 11.61 8.33 2.75
CA THR A 353 12.08 8.80 1.45
C THR A 353 12.11 10.31 1.33
N GLY A 354 13.06 10.81 0.55
CA GLY A 354 13.10 12.19 0.10
C GLY A 354 12.10 12.51 -1.01
N GLY A 355 12.12 13.75 -1.50
CA GLY A 355 11.15 14.27 -2.48
C GLY A 355 11.13 13.59 -3.86
N ALA A 356 12.16 12.83 -4.20
CA ALA A 356 12.23 12.02 -5.42
C ALA A 356 12.39 10.51 -5.09
N GLY A 357 11.85 10.07 -3.96
CA GLY A 357 11.81 8.66 -3.57
C GLY A 357 13.13 8.05 -3.12
N GLN A 358 14.21 8.83 -2.95
CA GLN A 358 15.50 8.34 -2.47
C GLN A 358 15.38 7.88 -1.02
N THR A 359 15.96 6.73 -0.70
CA THR A 359 16.07 6.22 0.68
C THR A 359 17.39 6.64 1.32
N ASP A 360 17.65 6.20 2.56
CA ASP A 360 18.94 6.38 3.25
C ASP A 360 20.10 5.66 2.57
N LEU A 361 19.82 4.74 1.65
CA LEU A 361 20.82 3.91 0.99
C LEU A 361 20.99 4.36 -0.47
N ALA A 362 22.20 4.75 -0.84
CA ALA A 362 22.50 5.16 -2.21
C ALA A 362 22.13 4.05 -3.22
N GLY A 363 21.54 4.44 -4.36
CA GLY A 363 21.06 3.51 -5.38
C GLY A 363 19.73 2.83 -5.06
N LEU A 364 19.15 3.08 -3.89
CA LEU A 364 17.84 2.54 -3.48
C LEU A 364 16.78 3.63 -3.40
N TYR A 365 15.64 3.35 -4.01
CA TYR A 365 14.44 4.20 -3.99
C TYR A 365 13.25 3.40 -3.46
N ALA A 366 12.27 4.09 -2.87
CA ALA A 366 10.98 3.50 -2.50
C ALA A 366 9.85 4.46 -2.88
N ILE A 367 8.75 3.91 -3.43
CA ILE A 367 7.61 4.67 -3.95
C ILE A 367 6.27 3.97 -3.71
N GLY A 368 5.19 4.76 -3.82
CA GLY A 368 3.84 4.29 -3.55
C GLY A 368 3.71 3.80 -2.10
N GLU A 369 2.81 2.89 -1.83
CA GLU A 369 2.47 2.43 -0.48
C GLU A 369 3.63 1.75 0.29
N THR A 370 4.76 1.47 -0.37
CA THR A 370 5.98 0.99 0.29
C THR A 370 6.72 2.11 1.04
N ALA A 371 6.55 3.35 0.59
CA ALA A 371 7.29 4.52 1.04
C ALA A 371 6.53 5.32 2.09
N TRP A 372 7.27 5.87 3.04
CA TRP A 372 6.82 7.01 3.82
C TRP A 372 7.30 8.30 3.15
N THR A 373 6.39 8.94 2.43
CA THR A 373 6.64 10.21 1.72
C THR A 373 6.28 11.43 2.57
N GLY A 374 5.46 11.21 3.59
CA GLY A 374 4.81 12.26 4.39
C GLY A 374 3.53 12.81 3.74
N LEU A 375 3.01 12.18 2.67
CA LEU A 375 1.74 12.60 2.05
C LEU A 375 0.53 12.31 2.94
N HIS A 376 0.50 11.14 3.56
CA HIS A 376 -0.72 10.63 4.20
C HIS A 376 -0.84 10.95 5.69
N GLY A 377 0.27 11.29 6.34
CA GLY A 377 0.28 11.56 7.78
C GLY A 377 -0.34 10.41 8.59
N ALA A 378 -1.20 10.75 9.54
CA ALA A 378 -1.85 9.79 10.43
C ALA A 378 -3.01 9.01 9.79
N ASN A 379 -3.53 9.46 8.64
CA ASN A 379 -4.66 8.81 7.96
C ASN A 379 -4.75 9.30 6.51
N ARG A 380 -4.82 8.37 5.57
CA ARG A 380 -4.85 8.66 4.14
C ARG A 380 -6.20 9.22 3.70
N LEU A 381 -6.20 10.34 3.00
CA LEU A 381 -7.36 10.79 2.24
C LEU A 381 -7.65 9.80 1.09
N ALA A 382 -8.90 9.46 0.88
CA ALA A 382 -9.30 8.53 -0.17
C ALA A 382 -8.81 8.97 -1.55
N SER A 383 -8.54 8.03 -2.45
CA SER A 383 -8.10 8.25 -3.83
C SER A 383 -6.76 9.00 -4.04
N ASN A 384 -6.00 9.31 -2.97
CA ASN A 384 -4.65 9.85 -3.06
C ASN A 384 -3.57 8.78 -3.35
N SER A 385 -3.84 7.48 -3.13
CA SER A 385 -2.79 6.45 -3.25
C SER A 385 -2.34 6.20 -4.68
N LEU A 386 -3.27 6.11 -5.62
CA LEU A 386 -2.93 5.91 -7.04
C LEU A 386 -2.23 7.16 -7.58
N LEU A 387 -2.65 8.36 -7.14
CA LEU A 387 -2.01 9.62 -7.46
C LEU A 387 -0.57 9.66 -6.96
N GLU A 388 -0.33 9.31 -5.69
CA GLU A 388 1.01 9.21 -5.12
C GLU A 388 1.92 8.30 -5.95
N GLY A 389 1.43 7.11 -6.31
CA GLY A 389 2.16 6.17 -7.14
C GLY A 389 2.57 6.73 -8.51
N LEU A 390 1.72 7.54 -9.14
CA LEU A 390 2.00 8.19 -10.42
C LEU A 390 3.01 9.33 -10.28
N VAL A 391 2.81 10.20 -9.29
CA VAL A 391 3.66 11.39 -9.07
C VAL A 391 5.07 10.98 -8.63
N TYR A 392 5.20 10.05 -7.70
CA TYR A 392 6.51 9.54 -7.28
C TYR A 392 7.15 8.64 -8.34
N GLY A 393 6.36 7.94 -9.14
CA GLY A 393 6.86 7.23 -10.32
C GLY A 393 7.54 8.16 -11.31
N GLU A 394 6.96 9.34 -11.54
CA GLU A 394 7.57 10.41 -12.35
C GLU A 394 8.83 10.99 -11.69
N ALA A 395 8.74 11.33 -10.40
CA ALA A 395 9.83 11.95 -9.68
C ALA A 395 11.10 11.06 -9.63
N VAL A 396 10.91 9.76 -9.35
CA VAL A 396 12.02 8.78 -9.36
C VAL A 396 12.59 8.61 -10.76
N ALA A 397 11.76 8.50 -11.79
CA ALA A 397 12.23 8.38 -13.16
C ALA A 397 13.07 9.61 -13.56
N ALA A 398 12.59 10.82 -13.25
CA ALA A 398 13.34 12.05 -13.52
C ALA A 398 14.67 12.11 -12.74
N ALA A 399 14.69 11.72 -11.46
CA ALA A 399 15.90 11.70 -10.64
C ALA A 399 16.95 10.72 -11.17
N ILE A 400 16.54 9.52 -11.56
CA ILE A 400 17.43 8.50 -12.14
C ILE A 400 17.99 9.02 -13.48
N LEU A 401 17.18 9.57 -14.35
CA LEU A 401 17.60 10.10 -15.64
C LEU A 401 18.56 11.30 -15.50
N ALA A 402 18.37 12.15 -14.51
CA ALA A 402 19.25 13.28 -14.23
C ALA A 402 20.62 12.83 -13.68
N GLY A 403 20.66 11.73 -12.92
CA GLY A 403 21.88 11.18 -12.32
C GLY A 403 22.64 10.18 -13.19
N VAL A 404 22.06 9.67 -14.27
CA VAL A 404 22.73 8.73 -15.20
C VAL A 404 23.63 9.51 -16.15
N PRO A 405 24.98 9.40 -16.07
CA PRO A 405 25.87 10.00 -17.07
C PRO A 405 25.59 9.37 -18.44
N ARG A 406 25.24 10.18 -19.42
CA ARG A 406 25.09 9.72 -20.81
C ARG A 406 26.42 9.18 -21.30
N GLY A 407 26.57 7.85 -21.34
CA GLY A 407 27.76 7.21 -21.90
C GLY A 407 28.67 6.46 -20.92
N VAL A 408 28.23 6.15 -19.71
CA VAL A 408 29.01 5.24 -18.82
C VAL A 408 28.75 3.80 -19.25
N SER A 409 29.86 3.08 -19.49
CA SER A 409 29.89 1.65 -19.80
C SER A 409 29.08 0.84 -18.79
N PRO A 410 28.48 -0.26 -19.23
CA PRO A 410 27.79 -1.18 -18.31
C PRO A 410 28.72 -1.59 -17.18
N VAL A 411 28.16 -1.77 -15.99
CA VAL A 411 28.84 -2.41 -14.86
C VAL A 411 29.62 -3.61 -15.41
N PRO A 412 30.94 -3.75 -15.09
CA PRO A 412 31.73 -4.89 -15.58
C PRO A 412 30.90 -6.15 -15.36
N GLU A 413 30.86 -7.01 -16.36
CA GLU A 413 30.16 -8.31 -16.25
C GLU A 413 30.62 -8.98 -14.95
N SER A 414 29.80 -8.89 -13.93
CA SER A 414 29.95 -9.76 -12.77
C SER A 414 29.88 -11.20 -13.27
N PRO A 415 30.67 -12.10 -12.73
CA PRO A 415 30.64 -13.50 -13.14
C PRO A 415 29.21 -13.98 -13.20
N SER A 416 28.89 -14.74 -14.23
CA SER A 416 27.55 -15.28 -14.52
C SER A 416 26.72 -15.50 -13.26
N PRO A 417 25.47 -15.06 -13.19
CA PRO A 417 24.70 -15.15 -11.97
C PRO A 417 24.83 -16.55 -11.40
N THR A 418 25.34 -16.65 -10.16
CA THR A 418 25.49 -17.94 -9.48
C THR A 418 24.08 -18.47 -9.28
N LEU A 419 23.60 -19.28 -10.25
CA LEU A 419 22.33 -19.97 -10.15
C LEU A 419 22.47 -21.01 -9.04
N ARG A 420 21.86 -20.76 -7.91
CA ARG A 420 21.76 -21.74 -6.83
C ARG A 420 20.38 -22.36 -6.90
N ALA A 421 20.31 -23.67 -7.16
CA ALA A 421 19.08 -24.41 -7.01
C ALA A 421 18.65 -24.36 -5.52
N VAL A 422 17.47 -23.84 -5.27
CA VAL A 422 16.76 -24.03 -4.02
C VAL A 422 15.96 -25.33 -4.20
N ARG A 423 15.85 -26.17 -3.19
CA ARG A 423 14.96 -27.35 -3.28
C ARG A 423 13.59 -26.86 -3.74
N PRO A 424 13.02 -27.43 -4.79
CA PRO A 424 11.77 -26.86 -5.37
C PRO A 424 10.63 -26.85 -4.35
N ASP A 425 10.58 -27.84 -3.46
CA ASP A 425 9.52 -27.96 -2.48
C ASP A 425 10.03 -27.69 -1.05
N CYS A 426 9.35 -26.80 -0.35
CA CYS A 426 9.52 -26.65 1.09
C CYS A 426 9.00 -27.92 1.79
N PRO A 427 9.74 -28.51 2.74
CA PRO A 427 9.25 -29.67 3.47
C PRO A 427 7.86 -29.41 4.08
N ARG A 428 6.95 -30.38 3.96
CA ARG A 428 5.55 -30.20 4.36
C ARG A 428 5.42 -29.73 5.82
N ALA A 429 6.13 -30.34 6.74
CA ALA A 429 6.11 -29.96 8.16
C ALA A 429 6.58 -28.50 8.38
N VAL A 430 7.58 -28.03 7.60
CA VAL A 430 8.09 -26.65 7.66
C VAL A 430 7.04 -25.68 7.11
N SER A 431 6.36 -26.05 6.02
CA SER A 431 5.29 -25.22 5.42
C SER A 431 4.08 -25.13 6.37
N GLU A 432 3.71 -26.22 7.04
CA GLU A 432 2.63 -26.27 8.04
C GLU A 432 2.98 -25.41 9.27
N GLU A 433 4.21 -25.47 9.77
CA GLU A 433 4.69 -24.61 10.85
C GLU A 433 4.67 -23.14 10.44
N ALA A 434 5.17 -22.81 9.24
CA ALA A 434 5.15 -21.45 8.73
C ALA A 434 3.73 -20.89 8.60
N ALA A 435 2.77 -21.69 8.12
CA ALA A 435 1.37 -21.30 8.04
C ALA A 435 0.74 -21.07 9.43
N SER A 436 1.07 -21.92 10.42
CA SER A 436 0.62 -21.74 11.81
C SER A 436 1.14 -20.44 12.41
N LEU A 437 2.43 -20.14 12.27
CA LEU A 437 3.05 -18.91 12.75
C LEU A 437 2.45 -17.67 12.07
N ALA A 438 2.20 -17.73 10.76
CA ALA A 438 1.56 -16.65 10.03
C ALA A 438 0.11 -16.41 10.48
N SER A 439 -0.64 -17.48 10.81
CA SER A 439 -2.00 -17.36 11.36
C SER A 439 -1.99 -16.75 12.75
N GLU A 440 -1.13 -17.22 13.64
CA GLU A 440 -0.93 -16.69 14.98
C GLU A 440 -0.60 -15.19 14.94
N LEU A 441 0.35 -14.80 14.08
CA LEU A 441 0.74 -13.39 13.91
C LEU A 441 -0.46 -12.54 13.48
N ARG A 442 -1.21 -12.97 12.46
CA ARG A 442 -2.37 -12.21 11.96
C ARG A 442 -3.47 -12.05 13.00
N GLU A 443 -3.70 -13.07 13.81
CA GLU A 443 -4.64 -13.02 14.92
C GLU A 443 -4.18 -12.01 15.97
N LEU A 444 -2.92 -12.08 16.40
CA LEU A 444 -2.32 -11.17 17.36
C LEU A 444 -2.37 -9.71 16.87
N MET A 445 -2.01 -9.47 15.60
CA MET A 445 -2.09 -8.13 14.99
C MET A 445 -3.52 -7.60 14.99
N SER A 446 -4.51 -8.45 14.70
CA SER A 446 -5.91 -8.04 14.70
C SER A 446 -6.45 -7.74 16.09
N GLN A 447 -6.06 -8.50 17.11
CA GLN A 447 -6.54 -8.36 18.48
C GLN A 447 -5.87 -7.20 19.23
N ASP A 448 -4.53 -7.11 19.16
CA ASP A 448 -3.74 -6.21 20.00
C ASP A 448 -3.22 -4.96 19.28
N VAL A 449 -3.08 -5.02 17.95
CA VAL A 449 -2.52 -3.95 17.11
C VAL A 449 -3.53 -3.46 16.06
N GLY A 450 -4.81 -3.77 16.28
CA GLY A 450 -5.93 -3.45 15.39
C GLY A 450 -6.42 -2.00 15.50
N ILE A 451 -7.75 -1.81 15.38
CA ILE A 451 -8.41 -0.49 15.38
C ILE A 451 -8.34 0.17 16.76
N VAL A 452 -8.58 -0.60 17.84
CA VAL A 452 -8.53 -0.12 19.22
C VAL A 452 -7.42 -0.85 19.95
N ARG A 453 -6.41 -0.11 20.36
CA ARG A 453 -5.18 -0.61 20.98
C ARG A 453 -5.16 -0.30 22.48
N SER A 454 -4.24 -0.92 23.22
CA SER A 454 -3.94 -0.60 24.61
C SER A 454 -2.46 -0.87 24.91
N ASP A 455 -1.87 -0.18 25.89
CA ASP A 455 -0.46 -0.37 26.25
C ASP A 455 -0.15 -1.82 26.59
N ARG A 456 -1.03 -2.48 27.36
CA ARG A 456 -0.88 -3.88 27.72
C ARG A 456 -0.96 -4.83 26.50
N GLY A 457 -1.89 -4.56 25.57
CA GLY A 457 -2.03 -5.35 24.34
C GLY A 457 -0.80 -5.18 23.45
N LEU A 458 -0.36 -3.93 23.24
CA LEU A 458 0.81 -3.61 22.43
C LEU A 458 2.10 -4.23 23.00
N ALA A 459 2.32 -4.18 24.32
CA ALA A 459 3.49 -4.78 24.95
C ALA A 459 3.51 -6.30 24.77
N ARG A 460 2.36 -6.99 24.95
CA ARG A 460 2.20 -8.43 24.68
C ARG A 460 2.46 -8.75 23.20
N ALA A 461 1.94 -7.92 22.29
CA ALA A 461 2.14 -8.12 20.86
C ALA A 461 3.63 -8.02 20.49
N VAL A 462 4.34 -7.01 20.98
CA VAL A 462 5.78 -6.83 20.75
C VAL A 462 6.55 -8.07 21.18
N GLU A 463 6.37 -8.53 22.42
CA GLU A 463 7.05 -9.71 22.96
C GLU A 463 6.81 -10.96 22.10
N ARG A 464 5.54 -11.20 21.73
CA ARG A 464 5.18 -12.40 20.96
C ARG A 464 5.66 -12.34 19.52
N LEU A 465 5.55 -11.16 18.88
CA LEU A 465 6.02 -10.96 17.50
C LEU A 465 7.55 -11.10 17.38
N GLU A 466 8.31 -10.74 18.40
CA GLU A 466 9.76 -10.99 18.44
C GLU A 466 10.07 -12.49 18.46
N ALA A 467 9.31 -13.29 19.22
CA ALA A 467 9.47 -14.73 19.24
C ALA A 467 9.13 -15.36 17.87
N VAL A 468 8.03 -14.92 17.23
CA VAL A 468 7.65 -15.35 15.88
C VAL A 468 8.73 -14.96 14.86
N ARG A 469 9.28 -13.74 14.94
CA ARG A 469 10.36 -13.27 14.07
C ARG A 469 11.62 -14.12 14.20
N ALA A 470 12.06 -14.40 15.43
CA ALA A 470 13.21 -15.25 15.68
C ALA A 470 13.02 -16.66 15.08
N ARG A 471 11.81 -17.22 15.20
CA ARG A 471 11.50 -18.54 14.63
C ARG A 471 11.46 -18.50 13.10
N ALA A 472 10.90 -17.45 12.51
CA ALA A 472 10.86 -17.24 11.05
C ALA A 472 12.27 -17.14 10.45
N GLU A 473 13.19 -16.40 11.10
CA GLU A 473 14.60 -16.33 10.69
C GLU A 473 15.26 -17.70 10.78
N ALA A 474 15.08 -18.43 11.89
CA ALA A 474 15.66 -19.77 12.07
C ALA A 474 15.16 -20.77 11.00
N LEU A 475 13.88 -20.72 10.63
CA LEU A 475 13.33 -21.56 9.56
C LEU A 475 13.92 -21.18 8.19
N HIS A 476 14.03 -19.88 7.91
CA HIS A 476 14.63 -19.38 6.67
C HIS A 476 16.12 -19.79 6.56
N ASP A 477 16.88 -19.66 7.63
CA ASP A 477 18.31 -20.02 7.64
C ASP A 477 18.53 -21.53 7.47
N ALA A 478 17.71 -22.35 8.10
CA ALA A 478 17.81 -23.80 8.04
C ALA A 478 17.38 -24.38 6.68
N HIS A 479 16.35 -23.81 6.03
CA HIS A 479 15.72 -24.41 4.85
C HIS A 479 15.94 -23.59 3.57
N GLY A 480 16.42 -22.34 3.68
CA GLY A 480 16.64 -21.44 2.55
C GLY A 480 15.38 -20.66 2.13
N PRO A 481 15.49 -19.86 1.07
CA PRO A 481 14.47 -18.88 0.68
C PRO A 481 13.32 -19.54 -0.12
N HIS A 482 12.54 -20.40 0.48
CA HIS A 482 11.25 -20.82 -0.06
C HIS A 482 10.25 -19.68 0.02
N THR A 483 9.33 -19.54 -0.95
CA THR A 483 8.35 -18.45 -1.00
C THR A 483 7.59 -18.27 0.31
N VAL A 484 7.11 -19.37 0.93
CA VAL A 484 6.39 -19.35 2.21
C VAL A 484 7.25 -18.85 3.37
N LEU A 485 8.54 -19.13 3.38
CA LEU A 485 9.48 -18.69 4.41
C LEU A 485 9.90 -17.24 4.22
N VAL A 486 10.07 -16.80 2.98
CA VAL A 486 10.31 -15.38 2.65
C VAL A 486 9.12 -14.54 3.06
N GLU A 487 7.89 -14.99 2.76
CA GLU A 487 6.66 -14.32 3.18
C GLU A 487 6.53 -14.24 4.70
N LEU A 488 6.73 -15.36 5.41
CA LEU A 488 6.67 -15.40 6.88
C LEU A 488 7.72 -14.47 7.51
N ARG A 489 8.94 -14.47 6.99
CA ARG A 489 10.03 -13.60 7.45
C ARG A 489 9.68 -12.12 7.30
N ASN A 490 9.14 -11.73 6.15
CA ASN A 490 8.71 -10.36 5.89
C ASN A 490 7.50 -9.97 6.76
N LEU A 491 6.50 -10.85 6.85
CA LEU A 491 5.33 -10.69 7.69
C LEU A 491 5.71 -10.44 9.16
N ALA A 492 6.61 -11.25 9.72
CA ALA A 492 7.06 -11.14 11.10
C ALA A 492 7.89 -9.86 11.33
N CYS A 493 8.75 -9.51 10.38
CA CYS A 493 9.51 -8.26 10.43
C CYS A 493 8.58 -7.05 10.49
N VAL A 494 7.65 -6.94 9.53
CA VAL A 494 6.77 -5.76 9.43
C VAL A 494 5.74 -5.72 10.56
N GLY A 495 5.16 -6.85 10.97
CA GLY A 495 4.27 -6.92 12.13
C GLY A 495 4.94 -6.41 13.41
N GLY A 496 6.21 -6.83 13.65
CA GLY A 496 7.01 -6.34 14.77
C GLY A 496 7.26 -4.83 14.70
N LEU A 497 7.61 -4.30 13.52
CA LEU A 497 7.83 -2.86 13.34
C LEU A 497 6.55 -2.03 13.58
N VAL A 498 5.40 -2.49 13.10
CA VAL A 498 4.10 -1.84 13.35
C VAL A 498 3.77 -1.82 14.84
N ALA A 499 3.97 -2.95 15.56
CA ALA A 499 3.69 -3.04 16.98
C ALA A 499 4.63 -2.14 17.81
N HIS A 500 5.92 -2.12 17.48
CA HIS A 500 6.90 -1.23 18.12
C HIS A 500 6.58 0.26 17.91
N SER A 501 6.23 0.65 16.66
CA SER A 501 5.81 2.03 16.37
C SER A 501 4.56 2.41 17.16
N ALA A 502 3.57 1.49 17.24
CA ALA A 502 2.34 1.72 17.99
C ALA A 502 2.58 1.85 19.50
N LEU A 503 3.49 1.05 20.08
CA LEU A 503 3.84 1.12 21.49
C LEU A 503 4.62 2.40 21.83
N LEU A 504 5.43 2.91 20.90
CA LEU A 504 6.17 4.17 21.07
C LEU A 504 5.25 5.39 21.10
N ARG A 505 4.10 5.34 20.40
CA ARG A 505 3.17 6.47 20.29
C ARG A 505 2.22 6.56 21.50
N GLY A 506 2.52 7.43 22.45
CA GLY A 506 1.70 7.67 23.66
C GLY A 506 0.57 8.68 23.44
N GLU A 507 -0.14 8.62 22.30
CA GLU A 507 -1.28 9.47 21.96
C GLU A 507 -2.28 8.70 21.08
N SER A 508 -3.44 9.29 20.78
CA SER A 508 -4.35 8.83 19.72
C SER A 508 -4.44 9.88 18.62
N ARG A 509 -4.16 9.48 17.34
CA ARG A 509 -4.16 10.37 16.18
C ARG A 509 -4.46 9.57 14.91
N GLY A 510 -5.46 10.00 14.12
CA GLY A 510 -5.82 9.36 12.86
C GLY A 510 -6.10 7.85 13.01
N ALA A 511 -5.38 7.04 12.25
CA ALA A 511 -5.52 5.57 12.24
C ALA A 511 -4.96 4.88 13.50
N HIS A 512 -4.16 5.56 14.32
CA HIS A 512 -3.70 5.04 15.61
C HIS A 512 -4.62 5.50 16.73
N TYR A 513 -5.35 4.57 17.35
CA TYR A 513 -6.16 4.83 18.53
C TYR A 513 -5.77 3.91 19.68
N ASN A 514 -5.29 4.49 20.77
CA ASN A 514 -4.94 3.80 22.02
C ASN A 514 -5.89 4.26 23.12
N ARG A 515 -6.69 3.34 23.67
CA ARG A 515 -7.69 3.67 24.71
C ARG A 515 -7.07 4.16 26.02
N ASP A 516 -5.79 3.83 26.27
CA ASP A 516 -5.07 4.29 27.45
C ASP A 516 -4.52 5.71 27.25
N HIS A 517 -4.42 6.19 25.98
CA HIS A 517 -4.03 7.53 25.56
C HIS A 517 -5.01 8.08 24.51
N PRO A 518 -6.29 8.37 24.86
CA PRO A 518 -7.35 8.63 23.89
C PRO A 518 -7.29 10.01 23.20
N VAL A 519 -6.43 10.92 23.68
CA VAL A 519 -6.31 12.28 23.15
C VAL A 519 -5.01 12.47 22.37
N PRO A 520 -4.99 13.33 21.34
CA PRO A 520 -3.77 13.66 20.63
C PRO A 520 -2.82 14.49 21.51
N ALA A 521 -1.52 14.29 21.35
CA ALA A 521 -0.50 15.12 21.96
C ALA A 521 -0.50 16.53 21.36
N PRO A 522 -0.02 17.56 22.09
CA PRO A 522 0.03 18.94 21.59
C PRO A 522 0.88 19.12 20.32
N HIS A 523 1.88 18.28 20.14
CA HIS A 523 2.75 18.27 18.97
C HIS A 523 2.66 16.93 18.26
N ALA A 524 2.35 16.97 16.98
CA ALA A 524 2.34 15.78 16.12
C ALA A 524 3.78 15.40 15.77
N LEU A 525 4.21 14.21 16.18
CA LEU A 525 5.55 13.68 15.92
C LEU A 525 5.45 12.34 15.18
N SER A 526 6.27 12.14 14.15
CA SER A 526 6.40 10.85 13.47
C SER A 526 7.21 9.88 14.30
N THR A 527 6.77 8.62 14.36
CA THR A 527 7.59 7.52 14.87
C THR A 527 8.65 7.17 13.84
N VAL A 528 9.91 7.09 14.26
CA VAL A 528 11.00 6.69 13.36
C VAL A 528 11.76 5.53 13.99
N LEU A 529 11.83 4.42 13.28
CA LEU A 529 12.63 3.25 13.63
C LEU A 529 13.79 3.13 12.65
N GLN A 530 14.94 2.70 13.19
CA GLN A 530 16.15 2.40 12.40
C GLN A 530 16.84 1.17 12.99
N PRO A 531 17.34 0.25 12.15
CA PRO A 531 18.08 -0.92 12.66
C PRO A 531 19.25 -0.51 13.55
N ALA A 532 19.41 -1.22 14.67
CA ALA A 532 20.47 -1.00 15.66
C ALA A 532 20.51 0.40 16.31
N ALA A 533 19.43 1.19 16.21
CA ALA A 533 19.30 2.48 16.89
C ALA A 533 18.03 2.52 17.78
N ALA A 534 18.04 3.35 18.80
CA ALA A 534 16.86 3.56 19.62
C ALA A 534 15.73 4.21 18.79
N PRO A 535 14.46 3.78 18.99
CA PRO A 535 13.30 4.40 18.37
C PRO A 535 13.19 5.89 18.75
N ARG A 536 12.65 6.71 17.82
CA ARG A 536 12.55 8.16 18.01
C ARG A 536 11.18 8.69 17.62
N LEU A 537 10.79 9.79 18.28
CA LEU A 537 9.69 10.65 17.85
C LEU A 537 10.30 11.94 17.28
N LEU A 538 10.01 12.25 16.03
CA LEU A 538 10.59 13.39 15.32
C LEU A 538 9.50 14.23 14.64
N ASP A 539 9.74 15.54 14.53
CA ASP A 539 8.93 16.40 13.66
C ASP A 539 8.91 15.81 12.24
N PRO A 540 7.73 15.63 11.59
CA PRO A 540 7.66 15.06 10.25
C PRO A 540 8.56 15.76 9.23
N ARG A 541 8.80 17.08 9.42
CA ARG A 541 9.70 17.89 8.57
C ARG A 541 11.17 17.52 8.74
N ALA A 542 11.54 16.93 9.87
CA ALA A 542 12.91 16.53 10.18
C ALA A 542 13.22 15.06 9.89
N VAL A 543 12.23 14.28 9.44
CA VAL A 543 12.41 12.84 9.20
C VAL A 543 13.21 12.56 7.92
N ALA A 544 13.00 13.32 6.83
CA ALA A 544 13.63 13.10 5.53
C ALA A 544 14.10 14.40 4.86
#